data_85e3370416b9e15e2d21cdbef8418c49
#
_entry.id   85e3370416b9e15e2d21cdbef8418c49
#
_cell.length_a   1.000
_cell.length_b   1.000
_cell.length_c   1.000
_cell.angle_alpha   90.00
_cell.angle_beta   90.00
_cell.angle_gamma   90.00
#
_symmetry.space_group_name_H-M   'P 1'
#
loop_
_entity.id
_entity.type
_entity.pdbx_description
1 polymer ?
#
loop_
_entity_poly.entity_id
_entity_poly.type
_entity_poly.pdbx_seq_one_letter_code
_entity_poly.pdbx_strand_id
1 'polypeptide(L)'
;ISGAVTVADAVGVLNDTLGIGSYLSFTVSNVDLGGNDLQIEASNKYASGGAGLMLGGTAEQIKIEGIQSVTAGNYAAGFAGRAGTGSLAKEGGLDLLGLGLIKVDSLLSLVDGVATKVSNVSVSGTENGAVIKASGQVEITEGESILAGGFISEAEGVQIADSHVTNLKAVYAEAAKDKEGYAGGFVGRSHTGGLAGLAQEDKDGALKLPGIVNVSGLLDLVPYLIPQYTNTTVTFCSANEEPQVKADYAGGFFGEMQSGKVDNSTRTEAYAVYGLEKVKGESHAGGFAGKVDAGATASSNGLNLLGGILNL
;
A
#
# COMPACT_ATOMS: atom_id res chain seq x y z
N ILE A 1 -22.62 -14.89 -41.39
CA ILE A 1 -21.65 -14.52 -40.35
C ILE A 1 -22.13 -15.16 -39.07
N SER A 2 -21.72 -16.40 -38.79
CA SER A 2 -22.07 -17.14 -37.58
C SER A 2 -20.83 -17.22 -36.67
N GLY A 3 -20.41 -16.12 -36.13
CA GLY A 3 -19.48 -16.06 -35.04
C GLY A 3 -20.24 -15.57 -33.81
N ALA A 4 -20.46 -16.41 -32.83
CA ALA A 4 -20.92 -15.95 -31.54
C ALA A 4 -19.83 -15.04 -30.95
N VAL A 5 -20.04 -13.74 -30.98
CA VAL A 5 -19.23 -12.78 -30.23
C VAL A 5 -19.44 -13.11 -28.76
N THR A 6 -18.43 -13.64 -28.11
CA THR A 6 -18.53 -13.90 -26.68
C THR A 6 -18.51 -12.56 -25.92
N VAL A 7 -19.17 -12.48 -24.77
CA VAL A 7 -19.13 -11.27 -23.94
C VAL A 7 -17.67 -10.93 -23.55
N ALA A 8 -16.79 -11.92 -23.47
CA ALA A 8 -15.35 -11.73 -23.27
C ALA A 8 -14.68 -11.00 -24.45
N ASP A 9 -15.07 -11.32 -25.68
CA ASP A 9 -14.55 -10.61 -26.87
C ASP A 9 -15.11 -9.17 -26.88
N ALA A 10 -16.35 -8.97 -26.47
CA ALA A 10 -16.96 -7.64 -26.33
C ALA A 10 -16.30 -6.82 -25.21
N VAL A 11 -15.98 -7.40 -24.06
CA VAL A 11 -15.26 -6.71 -22.97
C VAL A 11 -13.82 -6.42 -23.37
N GLY A 12 -13.13 -7.35 -24.03
CA GLY A 12 -11.79 -7.11 -24.59
C GLY A 12 -11.79 -5.96 -25.58
N VAL A 13 -12.71 -5.98 -26.55
CA VAL A 13 -12.89 -4.89 -27.54
C VAL A 13 -13.25 -3.57 -26.86
N LEU A 14 -14.10 -3.57 -25.85
CA LEU A 14 -14.45 -2.37 -25.11
C LEU A 14 -13.26 -1.84 -24.31
N ASN A 15 -12.46 -2.71 -23.69
CA ASN A 15 -11.25 -2.27 -22.99
C ASN A 15 -10.21 -1.71 -23.98
N ASP A 16 -9.96 -2.40 -25.06
CA ASP A 16 -8.97 -1.99 -26.07
C ASP A 16 -9.43 -0.76 -26.88
N THR A 17 -10.73 -0.63 -27.12
CA THR A 17 -11.28 0.47 -27.95
C THR A 17 -11.70 1.68 -27.10
N LEU A 18 -12.24 1.46 -25.91
CA LEU A 18 -12.76 2.52 -25.03
C LEU A 18 -11.87 2.77 -23.82
N GLY A 19 -10.84 1.96 -23.59
CA GLY A 19 -9.94 2.10 -22.44
C GLY A 19 -10.69 2.05 -21.10
N ILE A 20 -11.64 1.11 -20.94
CA ILE A 20 -12.47 1.02 -19.72
C ILE A 20 -11.60 0.94 -18.47
N GLY A 21 -10.45 0.28 -18.53
CA GLY A 21 -9.46 0.26 -17.43
C GLY A 21 -9.04 1.67 -16.98
N SER A 22 -8.94 2.63 -17.91
CA SER A 22 -8.58 4.01 -17.58
C SER A 22 -9.71 4.79 -16.90
N TYR A 23 -10.96 4.39 -17.04
CA TYR A 23 -12.10 4.99 -16.32
C TYR A 23 -12.24 4.45 -14.89
N LEU A 24 -11.61 3.32 -14.58
CA LEU A 24 -11.60 2.70 -13.25
C LEU A 24 -10.38 3.09 -12.42
N SER A 25 -9.43 3.82 -13.01
CA SER A 25 -8.22 4.28 -12.36
C SER A 25 -8.10 5.80 -12.46
N PHE A 26 -7.25 6.38 -11.64
CA PHE A 26 -6.85 7.78 -11.75
C PHE A 26 -5.35 7.86 -12.06
N THR A 27 -4.94 8.97 -12.64
CA THR A 27 -3.53 9.31 -12.79
C THR A 27 -3.30 10.69 -12.22
N VAL A 28 -2.32 10.80 -11.32
CA VAL A 28 -1.83 12.08 -10.78
C VAL A 28 -0.35 12.16 -11.16
N SER A 29 0.01 13.18 -11.92
CA SER A 29 1.39 13.33 -12.39
C SER A 29 1.84 14.78 -12.40
N ASN A 30 3.17 14.97 -12.28
CA ASN A 30 3.81 16.29 -12.36
C ASN A 30 3.27 17.27 -11.31
N VAL A 31 3.21 16.84 -10.06
CA VAL A 31 2.70 17.64 -8.94
C VAL A 31 3.85 17.98 -7.99
N ASP A 32 4.10 19.28 -7.82
CA ASP A 32 5.03 19.81 -6.84
C ASP A 32 4.25 20.46 -5.69
N LEU A 33 4.42 19.94 -4.50
CA LEU A 33 3.90 20.49 -3.25
C LEU A 33 5.08 20.92 -2.39
N GLY A 34 5.19 22.20 -2.10
CA GLY A 34 6.28 22.74 -1.29
C GLY A 34 5.78 23.69 -0.24
N GLY A 35 6.46 23.70 0.90
CA GLY A 35 6.24 24.64 2.00
C GLY A 35 7.50 24.78 2.85
N ASN A 36 7.59 25.84 3.65
CA ASN A 36 8.74 26.00 4.54
C ASN A 36 8.60 25.17 5.82
N ASP A 37 7.36 25.00 6.30
CA ASP A 37 7.05 24.27 7.53
C ASP A 37 5.68 23.61 7.38
N LEU A 38 5.56 22.72 6.39
CA LEU A 38 4.29 22.06 6.07
C LEU A 38 3.86 21.15 7.22
N GLN A 39 2.74 21.49 7.83
CA GLN A 39 2.11 20.69 8.89
C GLN A 39 0.79 20.12 8.38
N ILE A 40 0.61 18.81 8.51
CA ILE A 40 -0.57 18.09 8.04
C ILE A 40 -1.15 17.33 9.21
N GLU A 41 -2.42 17.55 9.50
CA GLU A 41 -3.08 16.93 10.64
C GLU A 41 -4.45 16.37 10.24
N ALA A 42 -4.73 15.17 10.71
CA ALA A 42 -6.05 14.58 10.71
C ALA A 42 -6.34 13.99 12.09
N SER A 43 -7.35 14.52 12.77
CA SER A 43 -7.73 14.08 14.10
C SER A 43 -8.18 12.62 14.16
N ASN A 44 -8.69 12.08 13.05
CA ASN A 44 -9.22 10.73 13.01
C ASN A 44 -8.26 9.77 12.29
N LYS A 45 -8.43 9.53 11.00
CA LYS A 45 -7.92 8.32 10.37
C LYS A 45 -6.60 8.53 9.62
N TYR A 46 -6.60 9.30 8.54
CA TYR A 46 -5.48 9.39 7.60
C TYR A 46 -4.93 10.80 7.51
N ALA A 47 -3.62 10.96 7.65
CA ALA A 47 -2.90 12.18 7.30
C ALA A 47 -1.65 11.84 6.48
N SER A 48 -1.42 12.61 5.42
CA SER A 48 -0.22 12.46 4.59
C SER A 48 0.04 13.67 3.71
N GLY A 49 1.27 13.79 3.25
CA GLY A 49 1.67 14.90 2.37
C GLY A 49 1.01 14.88 0.99
N GLY A 50 0.76 13.70 0.44
CA GLY A 50 0.12 13.54 -0.87
C GLY A 50 -1.35 13.17 -0.78
N ALA A 51 -1.66 11.93 -0.43
CA ALA A 51 -3.04 11.42 -0.39
C ALA A 51 -3.33 10.67 0.92
N GLY A 52 -4.36 11.06 1.68
CA GLY A 52 -4.79 10.33 2.87
C GLY A 52 -5.11 8.87 2.56
N LEU A 53 -5.82 8.64 1.46
CA LEU A 53 -6.21 7.32 0.95
C LEU A 53 -6.05 7.28 -0.56
N MET A 54 -5.32 6.28 -1.07
CA MET A 54 -5.09 6.03 -2.49
C MET A 54 -5.45 4.59 -2.82
N LEU A 55 -6.52 4.37 -3.57
CA LEU A 55 -7.00 3.04 -3.95
C LEU A 55 -7.08 2.94 -5.48
N GLY A 56 -6.19 2.15 -6.06
CA GLY A 56 -6.00 2.05 -7.50
C GLY A 56 -5.22 3.23 -8.08
N GLY A 57 -5.05 3.23 -9.39
CA GLY A 57 -4.47 4.34 -10.13
C GLY A 57 -2.96 4.50 -10.04
N THR A 58 -2.48 5.56 -10.67
CA THR A 58 -1.06 5.86 -10.80
C THR A 58 -0.73 7.23 -10.23
N ALA A 59 0.35 7.29 -9.44
CA ALA A 59 0.97 8.52 -8.98
C ALA A 59 2.42 8.56 -9.50
N GLU A 60 2.77 9.59 -10.26
CA GLU A 60 4.09 9.67 -10.87
C GLU A 60 4.63 11.10 -10.90
N GLN A 61 5.97 11.23 -10.79
CA GLN A 61 6.64 12.54 -10.84
C GLN A 61 6.04 13.54 -9.84
N ILE A 62 5.95 13.12 -8.58
CA ILE A 62 5.42 13.95 -7.49
C ILE A 62 6.55 14.34 -6.55
N LYS A 63 6.59 15.61 -6.20
CA LYS A 63 7.55 16.17 -5.27
C LYS A 63 6.83 16.81 -4.10
N ILE A 64 7.17 16.41 -2.87
CA ILE A 64 6.62 16.95 -1.64
C ILE A 64 7.79 17.42 -0.78
N GLU A 65 7.87 18.71 -0.50
CA GLU A 65 9.00 19.30 0.21
C GLU A 65 8.58 20.14 1.42
N GLY A 66 9.47 20.18 2.39
CA GLY A 66 9.34 21.02 3.56
C GLY A 66 8.32 20.53 4.59
N ILE A 67 8.12 19.22 4.66
CA ILE A 67 7.29 18.65 5.72
C ILE A 67 7.98 18.86 7.06
N GLN A 68 7.30 19.55 7.98
CA GLN A 68 7.68 19.64 9.38
C GLN A 68 7.06 18.52 10.18
N SER A 69 5.75 18.28 10.00
CA SER A 69 5.05 17.21 10.70
C SER A 69 3.84 16.68 9.92
N VAL A 70 3.60 15.38 10.09
CA VAL A 70 2.33 14.73 9.72
C VAL A 70 1.80 14.00 10.94
N THR A 71 0.59 14.36 11.39
CA THR A 71 -0.03 13.76 12.57
C THR A 71 -1.41 13.20 12.22
N ALA A 72 -1.65 11.95 12.58
CA ALA A 72 -2.94 11.28 12.35
C ALA A 72 -3.40 10.50 13.57
N GLY A 73 -4.68 10.16 13.62
CA GLY A 73 -5.19 9.20 14.58
C GLY A 73 -4.60 7.81 14.33
N ASN A 74 -4.78 7.26 13.12
CA ASN A 74 -4.39 5.88 12.86
C ASN A 74 -3.26 5.73 11.84
N TYR A 75 -3.27 6.53 10.75
CA TYR A 75 -2.42 6.33 9.57
C TYR A 75 -1.70 7.62 9.21
N ALA A 76 -0.42 7.74 9.55
CA ALA A 76 0.39 8.91 9.24
C ALA A 76 1.50 8.58 8.25
N ALA A 77 1.67 9.38 7.18
CA ALA A 77 2.71 9.15 6.21
C ALA A 77 3.18 10.41 5.48
N GLY A 78 4.40 10.36 4.92
CA GLY A 78 4.91 11.45 4.10
C GLY A 78 4.21 11.58 2.75
N PHE A 79 3.86 10.46 2.10
CA PHE A 79 3.19 10.46 0.80
C PHE A 79 1.74 9.97 0.88
N ALA A 80 1.49 8.73 1.31
CA ALA A 80 0.12 8.21 1.37
C ALA A 80 -0.17 7.54 2.72
N GLY A 81 -1.30 7.92 3.35
CA GLY A 81 -1.75 7.30 4.59
C GLY A 81 -2.04 5.82 4.40
N ARG A 82 -2.81 5.46 3.39
CA ARG A 82 -2.99 4.09 2.91
C ARG A 82 -2.96 4.07 1.41
N ALA A 83 -2.24 3.13 0.83
CA ALA A 83 -2.27 2.86 -0.59
C ALA A 83 -2.59 1.38 -0.82
N GLY A 84 -3.55 1.11 -1.68
CA GLY A 84 -4.03 -0.24 -1.91
C GLY A 84 -4.65 -0.43 -3.28
N THR A 85 -4.99 -1.67 -3.62
CA THR A 85 -5.70 -1.97 -4.86
C THR A 85 -7.07 -1.29 -4.89
N GLY A 86 -7.44 -0.74 -6.03
CA GLY A 86 -8.78 -0.21 -6.27
C GLY A 86 -9.82 -1.33 -6.33
N SER A 87 -11.08 -0.96 -6.21
CA SER A 87 -12.20 -1.90 -6.37
C SER A 87 -12.79 -1.79 -7.77
N LEU A 88 -12.99 -2.92 -8.44
CA LEU A 88 -13.71 -3.01 -9.72
C LEU A 88 -15.22 -2.92 -9.57
N ALA A 89 -15.74 -3.11 -8.36
CA ALA A 89 -17.15 -3.00 -8.06
C ALA A 89 -17.38 -2.18 -6.79
N LYS A 90 -18.27 -1.19 -6.86
CA LYS A 90 -18.91 -0.58 -5.68
C LYS A 90 -20.21 -1.32 -5.40
N GLU A 91 -20.69 -1.26 -4.18
CA GLU A 91 -22.06 -1.67 -3.82
C GLU A 91 -23.07 -1.08 -4.83
N GLY A 92 -23.77 -1.93 -5.58
CA GLY A 92 -24.66 -1.52 -6.68
C GLY A 92 -23.97 -1.22 -8.03
N GLY A 93 -22.67 -1.50 -8.18
CA GLY A 93 -21.91 -1.28 -9.41
C GLY A 93 -21.98 -2.45 -10.40
N LEU A 94 -21.34 -2.26 -11.54
CA LEU A 94 -21.31 -3.18 -12.68
C LEU A 94 -20.75 -4.55 -12.27
N ASP A 95 -21.61 -5.56 -12.22
CA ASP A 95 -21.24 -6.96 -12.01
C ASP A 95 -20.70 -7.57 -13.31
N LEU A 96 -19.46 -7.25 -13.67
CA LEU A 96 -18.78 -7.81 -14.83
C LEU A 96 -18.52 -9.31 -14.68
N LEU A 97 -18.47 -9.80 -13.44
CA LEU A 97 -18.21 -11.20 -13.12
C LEU A 97 -19.47 -12.05 -13.11
N GLY A 98 -20.63 -11.46 -12.77
CA GLY A 98 -21.94 -12.12 -12.83
C GLY A 98 -22.34 -12.55 -14.24
N LEU A 99 -21.70 -11.96 -15.26
CA LEU A 99 -21.89 -12.35 -16.67
C LEU A 99 -21.12 -13.60 -17.08
N GLY A 100 -20.25 -14.17 -16.20
CA GLY A 100 -19.65 -15.51 -16.37
C GLY A 100 -18.64 -15.68 -17.52
N LEU A 101 -18.08 -14.62 -18.08
CA LEU A 101 -17.44 -14.66 -19.39
C LEU A 101 -16.14 -13.85 -19.52
N ILE A 102 -15.43 -13.54 -18.43
CA ILE A 102 -14.16 -12.83 -18.53
C ILE A 102 -13.01 -13.81 -18.84
N LYS A 103 -12.33 -13.60 -19.94
CA LYS A 103 -11.06 -14.30 -20.25
C LYS A 103 -9.96 -13.81 -19.31
N VAL A 104 -8.97 -14.67 -19.02
CA VAL A 104 -7.84 -14.35 -18.14
C VAL A 104 -7.11 -13.09 -18.58
N ASP A 105 -6.87 -12.93 -19.90
CA ASP A 105 -6.18 -11.75 -20.43
C ASP A 105 -6.94 -10.44 -20.17
N SER A 106 -8.26 -10.47 -20.27
CA SER A 106 -9.11 -9.32 -19.96
C SER A 106 -9.15 -9.03 -18.46
N LEU A 107 -9.07 -10.04 -17.60
CA LEU A 107 -8.97 -9.91 -16.16
C LEU A 107 -7.61 -9.29 -15.77
N LEU A 108 -6.52 -9.72 -16.40
CA LEU A 108 -5.19 -9.16 -16.18
C LEU A 108 -5.15 -7.65 -16.48
N SER A 109 -5.71 -7.23 -17.61
CA SER A 109 -5.76 -5.81 -17.98
C SER A 109 -6.62 -4.98 -17.00
N LEU A 110 -7.69 -5.56 -16.46
CA LEU A 110 -8.51 -4.92 -15.44
C LEU A 110 -7.76 -4.80 -14.11
N VAL A 111 -7.06 -5.84 -13.68
CA VAL A 111 -6.27 -5.82 -12.44
C VAL A 111 -5.10 -4.84 -12.57
N ASP A 112 -4.44 -4.78 -13.72
CA ASP A 112 -3.40 -3.77 -13.97
C ASP A 112 -3.96 -2.34 -13.87
N GLY A 113 -5.19 -2.11 -14.32
CA GLY A 113 -5.89 -0.83 -14.20
C GLY A 113 -6.26 -0.44 -12.76
N VAL A 114 -6.48 -1.41 -11.88
CA VAL A 114 -6.82 -1.15 -10.46
C VAL A 114 -5.63 -1.29 -9.52
N ALA A 115 -4.49 -1.78 -10.01
CA ALA A 115 -3.25 -1.80 -9.23
C ALA A 115 -2.79 -0.39 -8.91
N THR A 116 -2.37 -0.16 -7.68
CA THR A 116 -1.78 1.12 -7.30
C THR A 116 -0.30 1.13 -7.69
N LYS A 117 0.07 2.09 -8.54
CA LYS A 117 1.43 2.30 -9.01
C LYS A 117 1.94 3.66 -8.56
N VAL A 118 3.12 3.68 -7.99
CA VAL A 118 3.78 4.91 -7.52
C VAL A 118 5.20 4.93 -8.08
N SER A 119 5.57 5.98 -8.80
CA SER A 119 6.90 6.09 -9.39
C SER A 119 7.42 7.53 -9.39
N ASN A 120 8.74 7.67 -9.21
CA ASN A 120 9.41 8.98 -9.20
C ASN A 120 8.77 9.94 -8.20
N VAL A 121 8.49 9.47 -6.98
CA VAL A 121 7.92 10.30 -5.91
C VAL A 121 8.99 10.58 -4.88
N SER A 122 9.21 11.86 -4.60
CA SER A 122 10.12 12.31 -3.55
C SER A 122 9.37 13.02 -2.43
N VAL A 123 9.70 12.64 -1.21
CA VAL A 123 9.19 13.28 0.01
C VAL A 123 10.37 13.80 0.81
N SER A 124 10.37 15.06 1.19
CA SER A 124 11.42 15.59 2.04
C SER A 124 10.90 16.41 3.21
N GLY A 125 11.56 16.22 4.35
CA GLY A 125 11.37 17.06 5.53
C GLY A 125 12.01 18.43 5.36
N THR A 126 11.77 19.32 6.32
CA THR A 126 12.50 20.58 6.50
C THR A 126 13.98 20.31 6.81
N GLU A 127 14.79 21.35 6.91
CA GLU A 127 16.19 21.23 7.37
C GLU A 127 16.29 20.59 8.77
N ASN A 128 15.27 20.74 9.61
CA ASN A 128 15.19 20.12 10.94
C ASN A 128 14.61 18.70 10.92
N GLY A 129 14.23 18.22 9.75
CA GLY A 129 13.65 16.90 9.51
C GLY A 129 12.14 16.81 9.74
N ALA A 130 11.50 15.89 9.03
CA ALA A 130 10.06 15.58 9.17
C ALA A 130 9.79 14.67 10.36
N VAL A 131 8.73 14.94 11.11
CA VAL A 131 8.17 14.04 12.13
C VAL A 131 6.85 13.48 11.64
N ILE A 132 6.76 12.15 11.52
CA ILE A 132 5.55 11.43 11.11
C ILE A 132 5.01 10.69 12.32
N LYS A 133 3.77 10.97 12.74
CA LYS A 133 3.22 10.41 13.98
C LYS A 133 1.78 9.95 13.82
N ALA A 134 1.53 8.68 14.11
CA ALA A 134 0.21 8.13 14.35
C ALA A 134 0.01 7.97 15.87
N SER A 135 -1.06 8.55 16.43
CA SER A 135 -1.18 8.73 17.89
C SER A 135 -2.11 7.74 18.57
N GLY A 136 -2.93 6.99 17.84
CA GLY A 136 -3.87 6.02 18.41
C GLY A 136 -4.90 6.60 19.38
N GLN A 137 -5.15 7.90 19.34
CA GLN A 137 -6.01 8.59 20.32
C GLN A 137 -7.51 8.54 19.99
N VAL A 138 -7.89 7.94 18.87
CA VAL A 138 -9.28 7.87 18.42
C VAL A 138 -9.84 6.48 18.69
N GLU A 139 -11.16 6.36 18.84
CA GLU A 139 -11.82 5.06 18.83
C GLU A 139 -11.49 4.32 17.54
N ILE A 140 -10.65 3.30 17.67
CA ILE A 140 -10.19 2.48 16.57
C ILE A 140 -11.13 1.29 16.48
N THR A 141 -11.67 1.04 15.30
CA THR A 141 -12.50 -0.12 15.02
C THR A 141 -11.73 -1.40 15.36
N GLU A 142 -12.43 -2.43 15.80
CA GLU A 142 -11.81 -3.73 16.06
C GLU A 142 -11.06 -4.22 14.82
N GLY A 143 -9.80 -4.62 14.99
CA GLY A 143 -8.92 -5.05 13.91
C GLY A 143 -8.09 -3.95 13.22
N GLU A 144 -8.32 -2.66 13.49
CA GLU A 144 -7.46 -1.60 12.97
C GLU A 144 -6.17 -1.44 13.82
N SER A 145 -5.06 -1.17 13.15
CA SER A 145 -3.74 -0.92 13.74
C SER A 145 -3.36 0.56 13.66
N ILE A 146 -2.36 0.95 14.42
CA ILE A 146 -1.76 2.28 14.36
C ILE A 146 -0.50 2.20 13.49
N LEU A 147 -0.49 2.93 12.39
CA LEU A 147 0.52 2.80 11.35
C LEU A 147 1.19 4.13 11.04
N ALA A 148 2.52 4.15 11.04
CA ALA A 148 3.29 5.29 10.60
C ALA A 148 4.37 4.88 9.59
N GLY A 149 4.48 5.62 8.49
CA GLY A 149 5.49 5.39 7.47
C GLY A 149 6.08 6.69 6.95
N GLY A 150 7.39 6.74 6.78
CA GLY A 150 8.00 7.92 6.15
C GLY A 150 7.46 8.19 4.75
N PHE A 151 7.09 7.14 4.01
CA PHE A 151 6.50 7.23 2.68
C PHE A 151 5.02 6.81 2.68
N ILE A 152 4.71 5.58 3.06
CA ILE A 152 3.34 5.04 3.15
C ILE A 152 3.15 4.39 4.50
N SER A 153 2.02 4.64 5.19
CA SER A 153 1.77 3.94 6.44
C SER A 153 1.25 2.52 6.23
N GLU A 154 0.35 2.30 5.26
CA GLU A 154 -0.12 0.97 4.88
C GLU A 154 -0.05 0.77 3.36
N ALA A 155 0.71 -0.23 2.92
CA ALA A 155 0.88 -0.60 1.52
C ALA A 155 0.28 -1.98 1.25
N GLU A 156 -0.79 -2.03 0.46
CA GLU A 156 -1.55 -3.23 0.12
C GLU A 156 -1.48 -3.51 -1.38
N GLY A 157 -0.62 -4.42 -1.83
CA GLY A 157 -0.45 -4.76 -3.23
C GLY A 157 0.06 -3.60 -4.12
N VAL A 158 0.83 -2.69 -3.56
CA VAL A 158 1.30 -1.48 -4.25
C VAL A 158 2.62 -1.73 -4.95
N GLN A 159 2.78 -1.20 -6.16
CA GLN A 159 4.05 -1.19 -6.89
C GLN A 159 4.70 0.19 -6.76
N ILE A 160 5.86 0.26 -6.11
CA ILE A 160 6.58 1.50 -5.86
C ILE A 160 7.95 1.43 -6.52
N ALA A 161 8.26 2.42 -7.37
CA ALA A 161 9.54 2.52 -8.04
C ALA A 161 10.13 3.94 -7.92
N ASP A 162 11.46 4.04 -7.91
CA ASP A 162 12.21 5.30 -7.98
C ASP A 162 11.67 6.36 -7.01
N SER A 163 11.38 5.94 -5.78
CA SER A 163 10.72 6.80 -4.80
C SER A 163 11.53 6.90 -3.51
N HIS A 164 11.61 8.11 -2.96
CA HIS A 164 12.60 8.42 -1.93
C HIS A 164 12.00 9.28 -0.81
N VAL A 165 12.47 9.04 0.42
CA VAL A 165 12.21 9.90 1.58
C VAL A 165 13.53 10.47 2.05
N THR A 166 13.61 11.77 2.25
CA THR A 166 14.81 12.45 2.74
C THR A 166 14.50 13.38 3.89
N ASN A 167 15.51 13.64 4.70
CA ASN A 167 15.39 14.49 5.89
C ASN A 167 14.25 14.04 6.84
N LEU A 168 14.21 12.74 7.12
CA LEU A 168 13.26 12.17 8.07
C LEU A 168 13.86 12.25 9.48
N LYS A 169 13.19 12.95 10.40
CA LYS A 169 13.63 13.04 11.78
C LYS A 169 13.10 11.90 12.61
N ALA A 170 11.80 11.60 12.49
CA ALA A 170 11.18 10.57 13.28
C ALA A 170 9.92 10.00 12.66
N VAL A 171 9.66 8.69 12.94
CA VAL A 171 8.42 7.98 12.61
C VAL A 171 7.93 7.25 13.84
N TYR A 172 6.75 7.63 14.33
CA TYR A 172 6.18 7.08 15.55
C TYR A 172 4.78 6.52 15.32
N ALA A 173 4.54 5.29 15.75
CA ALA A 173 3.21 4.71 15.87
C ALA A 173 2.96 4.38 17.35
N GLU A 174 2.28 5.30 18.03
CA GLU A 174 1.99 5.19 19.46
C GLU A 174 0.64 4.49 19.63
N ALA A 175 0.67 3.17 19.80
CA ALA A 175 -0.53 2.38 19.97
C ALA A 175 -1.19 2.67 21.33
N ALA A 176 -2.51 2.74 21.34
CA ALA A 176 -3.28 2.69 22.57
C ALA A 176 -3.20 1.28 23.20
N LYS A 177 -3.55 1.16 24.46
CA LYS A 177 -3.62 -0.14 25.13
C LYS A 177 -4.48 -1.12 24.32
N ASP A 178 -4.01 -2.34 24.15
CA ASP A 178 -4.67 -3.42 23.40
C ASP A 178 -4.70 -3.27 21.86
N LYS A 179 -3.87 -2.37 21.32
CA LYS A 179 -3.66 -2.21 19.88
C LYS A 179 -2.18 -2.35 19.54
N GLU A 180 -1.87 -2.71 18.31
CA GLU A 180 -0.50 -2.81 17.84
C GLU A 180 -0.12 -1.62 16.97
N GLY A 181 1.07 -1.08 17.21
CA GLY A 181 1.67 0.00 16.46
C GLY A 181 2.77 -0.51 15.53
N TYR A 182 2.78 -0.03 14.30
CA TYR A 182 3.80 -0.38 13.30
C TYR A 182 4.41 0.88 12.73
N ALA A 183 5.71 1.05 12.87
CA ALA A 183 6.43 2.19 12.32
C ALA A 183 7.59 1.75 11.43
N GLY A 184 7.65 2.31 10.24
CA GLY A 184 8.73 2.11 9.29
C GLY A 184 9.25 3.41 8.70
N GLY A 185 10.56 3.52 8.53
CA GLY A 185 11.14 4.71 7.89
C GLY A 185 10.61 4.94 6.48
N PHE A 186 10.25 3.88 5.76
CA PHE A 186 9.61 3.97 4.45
C PHE A 186 8.15 3.52 4.51
N VAL A 187 7.87 2.30 4.99
CA VAL A 187 6.52 1.74 5.08
C VAL A 187 6.22 1.28 6.50
N GLY A 188 5.08 1.69 7.07
CA GLY A 188 4.59 1.19 8.35
C GLY A 188 4.27 -0.30 8.29
N ARG A 189 3.38 -0.69 7.39
CA ARG A 189 2.98 -2.09 7.15
C ARG A 189 2.82 -2.39 5.66
N SER A 190 3.35 -3.51 5.22
CA SER A 190 3.24 -4.00 3.83
C SER A 190 2.60 -5.38 3.80
N HIS A 191 1.56 -5.55 3.01
CA HIS A 191 0.89 -6.84 2.85
C HIS A 191 0.28 -7.02 1.45
N THR A 192 -0.08 -8.25 1.13
CA THR A 192 -0.68 -8.61 -0.15
C THR A 192 -2.00 -7.87 -0.35
N GLY A 193 -2.22 -7.34 -1.54
CA GLY A 193 -3.47 -6.73 -1.93
C GLY A 193 -4.61 -7.75 -2.02
N GLY A 194 -5.82 -7.28 -1.72
CA GLY A 194 -7.04 -8.07 -1.86
C GLY A 194 -7.66 -7.91 -3.25
N LEU A 195 -8.23 -8.97 -3.77
CA LEU A 195 -9.14 -8.91 -4.92
C LEU A 195 -10.59 -8.60 -4.49
N ALA A 196 -10.77 -7.93 -3.35
CA ALA A 196 -12.07 -7.63 -2.73
C ALA A 196 -12.94 -6.80 -3.62
N GLY A 197 -13.09 -6.71 -4.72
CA GLY A 197 -13.97 -6.10 -5.72
C GLY A 197 -14.17 -7.00 -6.93
N LEU A 198 -13.42 -8.12 -6.99
CA LEU A 198 -13.52 -9.12 -8.06
C LEU A 198 -14.38 -10.32 -7.65
N ALA A 199 -14.75 -10.40 -6.40
CA ALA A 199 -15.50 -11.53 -5.88
C ALA A 199 -16.70 -11.07 -5.06
N GLN A 200 -17.82 -11.74 -5.21
CA GLN A 200 -19.02 -11.52 -4.40
C GLN A 200 -18.87 -12.33 -3.10
N GLU A 201 -18.89 -11.66 -1.95
CA GLU A 201 -19.11 -12.34 -0.67
C GLU A 201 -20.50 -12.94 -0.65
N ASP A 202 -20.58 -14.26 -0.46
CA ASP A 202 -21.86 -14.85 -0.07
C ASP A 202 -22.07 -14.64 1.44
N LYS A 203 -23.29 -14.94 1.89
CA LYS A 203 -23.71 -14.75 3.29
C LYS A 203 -22.85 -15.51 4.32
N ASP A 204 -21.98 -16.41 3.88
CA ASP A 204 -21.10 -17.22 4.70
C ASP A 204 -19.63 -16.74 4.62
N GLY A 205 -19.36 -15.58 3.99
CA GLY A 205 -18.01 -15.01 3.86
C GLY A 205 -17.12 -15.75 2.86
N ALA A 206 -17.65 -16.66 2.06
CA ALA A 206 -16.89 -17.35 1.02
C ALA A 206 -16.90 -16.56 -0.28
N LEU A 207 -15.71 -16.22 -0.77
CA LEU A 207 -15.50 -15.61 -2.07
C LEU A 207 -15.86 -16.61 -3.17
N LYS A 208 -16.97 -16.39 -3.87
CA LYS A 208 -17.31 -17.16 -5.08
C LYS A 208 -16.80 -16.43 -6.30
N LEU A 209 -15.71 -16.91 -6.88
CA LEU A 209 -15.38 -16.58 -8.25
C LEU A 209 -16.35 -17.34 -9.17
N PRO A 210 -17.04 -16.68 -10.09
CA PRO A 210 -17.89 -17.37 -11.05
C PRO A 210 -17.04 -18.39 -11.84
N GLY A 211 -17.53 -19.58 -11.99
CA GLY A 211 -16.90 -20.85 -12.35
C GLY A 211 -16.03 -20.99 -13.60
N ILE A 212 -15.24 -19.99 -13.99
CA ILE A 212 -14.41 -20.04 -15.22
C ILE A 212 -12.96 -19.57 -15.01
N VAL A 213 -12.56 -19.17 -13.81
CA VAL A 213 -11.14 -18.86 -13.58
C VAL A 213 -10.39 -20.14 -13.32
N ASN A 214 -9.57 -20.58 -14.27
CA ASN A 214 -8.69 -21.71 -14.02
C ASN A 214 -7.56 -21.28 -13.06
N VAL A 215 -7.02 -22.21 -12.29
CA VAL A 215 -5.99 -21.95 -11.27
C VAL A 215 -4.75 -21.27 -11.86
N SER A 216 -4.39 -21.55 -13.12
CA SER A 216 -3.25 -20.91 -13.79
C SER A 216 -3.49 -19.41 -14.01
N GLY A 217 -4.69 -18.99 -14.41
CA GLY A 217 -5.02 -17.58 -14.57
C GLY A 217 -5.00 -16.80 -13.26
N LEU A 218 -5.39 -17.43 -12.14
CA LEU A 218 -5.26 -16.81 -10.82
C LEU A 218 -3.80 -16.60 -10.42
N LEU A 219 -2.91 -17.53 -10.74
CA LEU A 219 -1.48 -17.39 -10.46
C LEU A 219 -0.85 -16.23 -11.23
N ASP A 220 -1.34 -15.91 -12.42
CA ASP A 220 -0.88 -14.76 -13.20
C ASP A 220 -1.27 -13.39 -12.59
N LEU A 221 -2.26 -13.37 -11.68
CA LEU A 221 -2.65 -12.16 -10.94
C LEU A 221 -1.77 -11.88 -9.72
N VAL A 222 -1.11 -12.90 -9.18
CA VAL A 222 -0.31 -12.77 -7.96
C VAL A 222 0.73 -11.64 -8.02
N PRO A 223 1.48 -11.43 -9.11
CA PRO A 223 2.45 -10.34 -9.20
C PRO A 223 1.85 -8.93 -8.98
N TYR A 224 0.58 -8.73 -9.32
CA TYR A 224 -0.12 -7.44 -9.14
C TYR A 224 -0.63 -7.23 -7.72
N LEU A 225 -0.72 -8.31 -6.94
CA LEU A 225 -1.20 -8.27 -5.57
C LEU A 225 -0.06 -8.22 -4.53
N ILE A 226 1.15 -8.58 -4.95
CA ILE A 226 2.32 -8.55 -4.07
C ILE A 226 2.95 -7.16 -4.13
N PRO A 227 3.14 -6.47 -3.00
CA PRO A 227 3.83 -5.20 -2.98
C PRO A 227 5.24 -5.31 -3.56
N GLN A 228 5.62 -4.35 -4.37
CA GLN A 228 6.94 -4.29 -4.98
C GLN A 228 7.59 -2.95 -4.70
N TYR A 229 8.85 -2.98 -4.31
CA TYR A 229 9.66 -1.81 -3.97
C TYR A 229 10.94 -1.88 -4.78
N THR A 230 11.06 -1.03 -5.79
CA THR A 230 12.21 -0.98 -6.69
C THR A 230 12.88 0.37 -6.58
N ASN A 231 14.20 0.38 -6.37
CA ASN A 231 14.98 1.62 -6.24
C ASN A 231 14.36 2.63 -5.24
N THR A 232 14.08 2.16 -4.03
CA THR A 232 13.42 2.93 -2.97
C THR A 232 14.38 3.18 -1.81
N THR A 233 14.41 4.40 -1.30
CA THR A 233 15.34 4.78 -0.22
C THR A 233 14.71 5.67 0.84
N VAL A 234 15.25 5.61 2.04
CA VAL A 234 14.94 6.53 3.13
C VAL A 234 16.22 7.06 3.78
N THR A 235 16.27 8.36 3.97
CA THR A 235 17.37 9.04 4.65
C THR A 235 16.86 9.76 5.88
N PHE A 236 17.45 9.42 7.02
CA PHE A 236 17.20 10.10 8.28
C PHE A 236 18.21 11.23 8.51
N CYS A 237 17.78 12.31 9.12
CA CYS A 237 18.67 13.28 9.72
C CYS A 237 19.15 12.78 11.09
N SER A 238 20.22 13.38 11.62
CA SER A 238 20.83 12.95 12.90
C SER A 238 19.82 12.90 14.04
N ALA A 239 19.88 11.84 14.84
CA ALA A 239 19.07 11.68 16.03
C ALA A 239 19.65 12.53 17.19
N ASN A 240 18.77 13.24 17.88
CA ASN A 240 19.10 13.94 19.12
C ASN A 240 18.60 13.11 20.31
N GLU A 241 19.30 11.99 20.61
CA GLU A 241 19.03 11.06 21.72
C GLU A 241 17.72 10.26 21.63
N GLU A 242 16.64 10.81 21.05
CA GLU A 242 15.37 10.12 20.85
C GLU A 242 15.44 9.09 19.70
N PRO A 243 14.66 8.00 19.76
CA PRO A 243 14.61 7.05 18.66
C PRO A 243 14.01 7.69 17.41
N GLN A 244 14.64 7.42 16.24
CA GLN A 244 14.13 7.88 14.96
C GLN A 244 12.90 7.05 14.51
N VAL A 245 12.83 5.78 14.90
CA VAL A 245 11.64 4.95 14.65
C VAL A 245 11.19 4.32 15.97
N LYS A 246 9.91 4.47 16.32
CA LYS A 246 9.34 3.96 17.56
C LYS A 246 7.92 3.43 17.36
N ALA A 247 7.69 2.18 17.78
CA ALA A 247 6.38 1.50 17.74
C ALA A 247 6.46 0.20 18.56
N ASP A 248 5.40 -0.63 18.53
CA ASP A 248 5.50 -2.03 18.97
C ASP A 248 6.39 -2.82 18.00
N TYR A 249 6.17 -2.61 16.70
CA TYR A 249 6.98 -3.16 15.61
C TYR A 249 7.67 -2.01 14.87
N ALA A 250 8.95 -1.85 15.05
CA ALA A 250 9.70 -0.72 14.53
C ALA A 250 10.84 -1.16 13.60
N GLY A 251 10.95 -0.57 12.43
CA GLY A 251 12.02 -0.86 11.47
C GLY A 251 12.48 0.34 10.67
N GLY A 252 13.74 0.36 10.31
CA GLY A 252 14.33 1.46 9.55
C GLY A 252 13.70 1.65 8.17
N PHE A 253 13.16 0.57 7.57
CA PHE A 253 12.44 0.63 6.31
C PHE A 253 10.97 0.20 6.49
N PHE A 254 10.72 -1.00 7.04
CA PHE A 254 9.38 -1.53 7.34
C PHE A 254 9.14 -1.67 8.84
N GLY A 255 7.97 -1.27 9.33
CA GLY A 255 7.46 -1.71 10.63
C GLY A 255 7.15 -3.20 10.59
N GLU A 256 6.31 -3.61 9.64
CA GLU A 256 6.02 -5.00 9.32
C GLU A 256 6.00 -5.22 7.79
N MET A 257 6.58 -6.31 7.35
CA MET A 257 6.52 -6.81 5.98
C MET A 257 5.94 -8.22 5.98
N GLN A 258 4.64 -8.36 5.70
CA GLN A 258 3.96 -9.66 5.59
C GLN A 258 4.12 -10.27 4.21
N SER A 259 4.28 -9.44 3.19
CA SER A 259 4.58 -9.86 1.82
C SER A 259 5.27 -8.74 1.08
N GLY A 260 5.93 -9.07 0.00
CA GLY A 260 6.52 -8.06 -0.87
C GLY A 260 7.87 -8.50 -1.44
N LYS A 261 8.30 -7.77 -2.46
CA LYS A 261 9.62 -7.87 -3.05
C LYS A 261 10.32 -6.53 -2.96
N VAL A 262 11.51 -6.52 -2.40
CA VAL A 262 12.39 -5.33 -2.40
C VAL A 262 13.54 -5.59 -3.36
N ASP A 263 13.69 -4.76 -4.38
CA ASP A 263 14.76 -4.82 -5.36
C ASP A 263 15.37 -3.44 -5.55
N ASN A 264 16.44 -3.19 -4.83
CA ASN A 264 17.21 -1.95 -4.89
C ASN A 264 18.55 -2.13 -5.64
N SER A 265 18.65 -3.12 -6.52
CA SER A 265 19.88 -3.40 -7.29
C SER A 265 20.26 -2.28 -8.25
N THR A 266 19.29 -1.51 -8.71
CA THR A 266 19.47 -0.38 -9.65
C THR A 266 19.56 0.99 -8.98
N ARG A 267 19.49 1.06 -7.63
CA ARG A 267 19.57 2.33 -6.92
C ARG A 267 20.90 3.03 -7.15
N THR A 268 20.86 4.34 -7.20
CA THR A 268 22.05 5.20 -7.25
C THR A 268 22.62 5.47 -5.86
N GLU A 269 21.78 5.38 -4.84
CA GLU A 269 22.16 5.59 -3.46
C GLU A 269 22.92 4.38 -2.89
N ALA A 270 23.91 4.64 -2.05
CA ALA A 270 24.72 3.56 -1.45
C ALA A 270 23.88 2.64 -0.54
N TYR A 271 22.86 3.18 0.11
CA TYR A 271 22.05 2.47 1.12
C TYR A 271 20.56 2.65 0.86
N ALA A 272 19.77 1.60 1.12
CA ALA A 272 18.29 1.70 1.14
C ALA A 272 17.79 2.49 2.37
N VAL A 273 18.51 2.38 3.49
CA VAL A 273 18.28 3.15 4.73
C VAL A 273 19.59 3.83 5.10
N TYR A 274 19.58 5.13 5.23
CA TYR A 274 20.76 5.91 5.58
C TYR A 274 20.49 6.85 6.75
N GLY A 275 21.49 7.11 7.59
CA GLY A 275 21.40 8.02 8.74
C GLY A 275 20.56 7.50 9.90
N LEU A 276 20.17 6.21 9.88
CA LEU A 276 19.46 5.58 10.98
C LEU A 276 20.42 5.28 12.14
N GLU A 277 20.15 5.85 13.30
CA GLU A 277 20.99 5.67 14.50
C GLU A 277 20.25 4.84 15.57
N LYS A 278 18.93 5.05 15.75
CA LYS A 278 18.18 4.41 16.84
C LYS A 278 16.78 4.01 16.44
N VAL A 279 16.48 2.73 16.59
CA VAL A 279 15.15 2.13 16.46
C VAL A 279 14.70 1.60 17.82
N LYS A 280 13.47 1.86 18.20
CA LYS A 280 12.88 1.33 19.45
C LYS A 280 11.56 0.63 19.14
N GLY A 281 11.54 -0.68 19.27
CA GLY A 281 10.33 -1.51 19.27
C GLY A 281 9.98 -1.94 20.70
N GLU A 282 8.71 -1.96 21.06
CA GLU A 282 8.29 -2.56 22.32
C GLU A 282 8.23 -4.09 22.21
N SER A 283 7.81 -4.60 21.07
CA SER A 283 7.80 -6.04 20.75
C SER A 283 8.98 -6.43 19.88
N HIS A 284 9.18 -5.74 18.74
CA HIS A 284 10.22 -6.05 17.78
C HIS A 284 10.89 -4.79 17.22
N ALA A 285 12.20 -4.83 17.08
CA ALA A 285 12.98 -3.76 16.45
C ALA A 285 14.01 -4.31 15.47
N GLY A 286 14.15 -3.68 14.32
CA GLY A 286 15.12 -4.06 13.31
C GLY A 286 15.64 -2.88 12.50
N GLY A 287 16.92 -2.90 12.11
CA GLY A 287 17.49 -1.85 11.27
C GLY A 287 16.85 -1.75 9.88
N PHE A 288 16.29 -2.85 9.36
CA PHE A 288 15.53 -2.87 8.10
C PHE A 288 14.02 -3.04 8.36
N ALA A 289 13.62 -4.09 9.05
CA ALA A 289 12.22 -4.38 9.36
C ALA A 289 12.07 -4.78 10.83
N GLY A 290 11.01 -4.30 11.49
CA GLY A 290 10.62 -4.75 12.83
C GLY A 290 10.15 -6.19 12.82
N LYS A 291 9.31 -6.55 11.84
CA LYS A 291 8.83 -7.91 11.62
C LYS A 291 8.80 -8.24 10.13
N VAL A 292 9.23 -9.45 9.77
CA VAL A 292 9.06 -10.02 8.44
C VAL A 292 8.34 -11.36 8.60
N ASP A 293 7.23 -11.52 7.91
CA ASP A 293 6.40 -12.70 7.98
C ASP A 293 5.88 -13.03 6.57
N ALA A 294 5.97 -14.27 6.16
CA ALA A 294 5.44 -14.70 4.86
C ALA A 294 3.89 -14.71 4.78
N GLY A 295 3.23 -14.32 5.87
CA GLY A 295 1.80 -14.44 6.03
C GLY A 295 1.36 -15.88 6.27
N ALA A 296 0.21 -16.07 6.89
CA ALA A 296 -0.38 -17.38 7.04
C ALA A 296 -1.06 -17.80 5.74
N THR A 297 -0.51 -18.82 5.06
CA THR A 297 -1.16 -19.46 3.92
C THR A 297 -2.24 -20.45 4.36
N ALA A 298 -2.23 -20.81 5.64
CA ALA A 298 -3.22 -21.71 6.23
C ALA A 298 -3.69 -21.18 7.60
N SER A 299 -4.98 -21.20 7.84
CA SER A 299 -5.60 -20.95 9.15
C SER A 299 -6.23 -22.23 9.67
N SER A 300 -6.68 -22.22 10.94
CA SER A 300 -7.45 -23.33 11.52
C SER A 300 -8.73 -23.67 10.71
N ASN A 301 -9.13 -22.84 9.79
CA ASN A 301 -10.32 -22.98 8.94
C ASN A 301 -10.00 -23.39 7.50
N GLY A 302 -8.76 -23.80 7.20
CA GLY A 302 -8.34 -24.28 5.87
C GLY A 302 -7.18 -23.46 5.25
N LEU A 303 -6.77 -23.88 4.06
CA LEU A 303 -5.72 -23.23 3.29
C LEU A 303 -6.26 -21.93 2.67
N ASN A 304 -5.81 -20.80 3.16
CA ASN A 304 -6.19 -19.50 2.64
C ASN A 304 -5.15 -19.04 1.61
N LEU A 305 -5.34 -19.40 0.36
CA LEU A 305 -4.52 -18.94 -0.74
C LEU A 305 -5.09 -17.62 -1.29
N LEU A 306 -4.22 -16.66 -1.52
CA LEU A 306 -4.55 -15.37 -2.17
C LEU A 306 -5.63 -14.54 -1.44
N GLY A 307 -5.55 -14.44 -0.10
CA GLY A 307 -6.46 -13.59 0.66
C GLY A 307 -7.91 -14.11 0.69
N GLY A 308 -8.13 -15.43 0.61
CA GLY A 308 -9.44 -16.05 0.66
C GLY A 308 -10.03 -16.45 -0.69
N ILE A 309 -9.30 -16.25 -1.79
CA ILE A 309 -9.78 -16.64 -3.14
C ILE A 309 -9.85 -18.15 -3.32
N LEU A 310 -9.04 -18.92 -2.61
CA LEU A 310 -9.07 -20.37 -2.60
C LEU A 310 -9.15 -20.86 -1.15
N ASN A 311 -10.32 -21.31 -0.73
CA ASN A 311 -10.50 -22.09 0.47
C ASN A 311 -10.54 -23.58 0.04
N LEU A 312 -9.53 -24.34 0.42
CA LEU A 312 -9.45 -25.79 0.24
C LEU A 312 -9.63 -26.50 1.58
#